data_3c6396ec4827b0876d1d15959a3a4193
#
_entry.id   3c6396ec4827b0876d1d15959a3a4193
#
_cell.length_a   1.000
_cell.length_b   1.000
_cell.length_c   1.000
_cell.angle_alpha   90.00
_cell.angle_beta   90.00
_cell.angle_gamma   90.00
#
_symmetry.space_group_name_H-M   'P 1'
#
loop_
_entity.id
_entity.type
_entity.pdbx_description
1 polymer ?
#
loop_
_entity_poly.entity_id
_entity_poly.type
_entity_poly.pdbx_seq_one_letter_code
_entity_poly.pdbx_strand_id
1 'polypeptide(L)'
;MLDSMLLVDDESLFHLVFEDACNLLNITLQLMTVDSTDAAEKLCQKWQSGEMKRPDCVFVDLNIVGSSVDGIELVRRINHIYGNGVVIGIISSSSDKKEITKATTAGAQFWIVKSDDIEPRLEKFKSDYPGYKSKTLSFKVYS
;
A
#
# COMPACT_ATOMS: atom_id res chain seq x y z
N MET A 1 -13.72 -8.98 -1.69
CA MET A 1 -13.32 -8.22 -0.48
C MET A 1 -11.94 -8.66 -0.02
N LEU A 2 -11.13 -7.73 0.39
CA LEU A 2 -9.82 -8.00 0.97
C LEU A 2 -9.98 -8.40 2.44
N ASP A 3 -9.28 -9.45 2.88
CA ASP A 3 -9.32 -9.82 4.30
C ASP A 3 -8.59 -8.80 5.16
N SER A 4 -7.40 -8.36 4.73
CA SER A 4 -6.61 -7.40 5.49
C SER A 4 -5.78 -6.49 4.60
N MET A 5 -5.61 -5.25 5.05
CA MET A 5 -4.82 -4.21 4.38
C MET A 5 -3.91 -3.52 5.38
N LEU A 6 -2.77 -3.05 4.92
CA LEU A 6 -1.85 -2.22 5.69
C LEU A 6 -1.62 -0.91 4.96
N LEU A 7 -1.76 0.22 5.68
CA LEU A 7 -1.36 1.54 5.22
C LEU A 7 -0.11 1.99 5.99
N VAL A 8 0.95 2.32 5.28
CA VAL A 8 2.19 2.86 5.84
C VAL A 8 2.28 4.33 5.45
N ASP A 9 2.02 5.24 6.40
CA ASP A 9 1.93 6.67 6.15
C ASP A 9 2.14 7.43 7.46
N ASP A 10 2.93 8.49 7.44
CA ASP A 10 3.23 9.27 8.65
C ASP A 10 2.22 10.40 8.93
N GLU A 11 1.23 10.62 8.05
CA GLU A 11 0.20 11.63 8.23
C GLU A 11 -1.02 11.07 8.96
N SER A 12 -1.20 11.43 10.23
CA SER A 12 -2.33 10.95 11.04
C SER A 12 -3.69 11.30 10.46
N LEU A 13 -3.83 12.51 9.87
CA LEU A 13 -5.08 12.91 9.23
C LEU A 13 -5.40 12.05 8.03
N PHE A 14 -4.40 11.67 7.25
CA PHE A 14 -4.64 10.81 6.10
C PHE A 14 -5.07 9.40 6.52
N HIS A 15 -4.57 8.89 7.65
CA HIS A 15 -5.06 7.61 8.21
C HIS A 15 -6.58 7.65 8.40
N LEU A 16 -7.11 8.74 8.94
CA LEU A 16 -8.56 8.89 9.15
C LEU A 16 -9.32 8.96 7.83
N VAL A 17 -8.83 9.74 6.88
CA VAL A 17 -9.46 9.87 5.54
C VAL A 17 -9.48 8.52 4.85
N PHE A 18 -8.40 7.79 4.87
CA PHE A 18 -8.27 6.48 4.25
C PHE A 18 -9.18 5.45 4.93
N GLU A 19 -9.19 5.43 6.26
CA GLU A 19 -10.03 4.53 7.04
C GLU A 19 -11.51 4.77 6.78
N ASP A 20 -11.94 6.04 6.77
CA ASP A 20 -13.33 6.38 6.46
C ASP A 20 -13.73 5.91 5.06
N ALA A 21 -12.88 6.12 4.06
CA ALA A 21 -13.16 5.68 2.70
C ALA A 21 -13.23 4.15 2.61
N CYS A 22 -12.35 3.44 3.28
CA CYS A 22 -12.38 1.97 3.33
C CYS A 22 -13.66 1.46 3.97
N ASN A 23 -14.13 2.11 5.03
CA ASN A 23 -15.37 1.74 5.71
C ASN A 23 -16.59 1.99 4.82
N LEU A 24 -16.65 3.15 4.16
CA LEU A 24 -17.75 3.50 3.25
C LEU A 24 -17.83 2.53 2.06
N LEU A 25 -16.70 2.15 1.52
CA LEU A 25 -16.63 1.25 0.36
C LEU A 25 -16.69 -0.22 0.75
N ASN A 26 -16.62 -0.52 2.04
CA ASN A 26 -16.57 -1.90 2.52
C ASN A 26 -15.47 -2.70 1.82
N ILE A 27 -14.28 -2.11 1.73
CA ILE A 27 -13.19 -2.63 0.90
C ILE A 27 -12.40 -3.75 1.59
N THR A 28 -12.31 -3.72 2.91
CA THR A 28 -11.56 -4.71 3.68
C THR A 28 -12.25 -5.06 5.00
N LEU A 29 -11.99 -6.26 5.50
CA LEU A 29 -12.45 -6.68 6.82
C LEU A 29 -11.58 -6.10 7.93
N GLN A 30 -10.29 -5.86 7.65
CA GLN A 30 -9.35 -5.38 8.65
C GLN A 30 -8.34 -4.43 8.01
N LEU A 31 -8.28 -3.20 8.51
CA LEU A 31 -7.27 -2.21 8.13
C LEU A 31 -6.33 -1.98 9.31
N MET A 32 -5.03 -2.08 9.05
CA MET A 32 -3.98 -1.71 10.00
C MET A 32 -3.23 -0.50 9.43
N THR A 33 -2.86 0.44 10.30
CA THR A 33 -2.06 1.60 9.91
C THR A 33 -0.80 1.68 10.75
N VAL A 34 0.31 2.06 10.13
CA VAL A 34 1.57 2.37 10.82
C VAL A 34 2.11 3.69 10.28
N ASP A 35 2.90 4.37 11.10
CA ASP A 35 3.37 5.73 10.81
C ASP A 35 4.81 5.80 10.30
N SER A 36 5.48 4.66 10.14
CA SER A 36 6.86 4.62 9.66
C SER A 36 7.18 3.32 8.94
N THR A 37 8.22 3.36 8.10
CA THR A 37 8.74 2.15 7.45
C THR A 37 9.39 1.22 8.48
N ASP A 38 9.96 1.76 9.55
CA ASP A 38 10.53 0.95 10.63
C ASP A 38 9.46 0.13 11.34
N ALA A 39 8.30 0.73 11.61
CA ALA A 39 7.16 0.00 12.18
C ALA A 39 6.65 -1.08 11.21
N ALA A 40 6.60 -0.78 9.91
CA ALA A 40 6.21 -1.74 8.89
C ALA A 40 7.19 -2.92 8.82
N GLU A 41 8.48 -2.68 8.93
CA GLU A 41 9.48 -3.73 8.93
C GLU A 41 9.36 -4.67 10.14
N LYS A 42 9.01 -4.12 11.30
CA LYS A 42 8.73 -4.95 12.48
C LYS A 42 7.54 -5.87 12.24
N LEU A 43 6.50 -5.38 11.56
CA LEU A 43 5.38 -6.21 11.15
C LEU A 43 5.82 -7.31 10.18
N CYS A 44 6.69 -6.98 9.22
CA CYS A 44 7.23 -7.99 8.30
C CYS A 44 7.92 -9.13 9.03
N GLN A 45 8.68 -8.82 10.08
CA GLN A 45 9.31 -9.86 10.92
C GLN A 45 8.28 -10.76 11.58
N LYS A 46 7.18 -10.19 12.06
CA LYS A 46 6.08 -10.95 12.65
C LYS A 46 5.37 -11.84 11.65
N TRP A 47 5.22 -11.37 10.42
CA TRP A 47 4.64 -12.18 9.34
C TRP A 47 5.57 -13.35 9.00
N GLN A 48 6.88 -13.10 8.92
CA GLN A 48 7.87 -14.13 8.59
C GLN A 48 7.97 -15.21 9.68
N SER A 49 7.86 -14.83 10.94
CA SER A 49 7.91 -15.75 12.08
C SER A 49 6.62 -16.54 12.29
N GLY A 50 5.55 -16.17 11.60
CA GLY A 50 4.22 -16.77 11.79
C GLY A 50 3.46 -16.24 12.98
N GLU A 51 4.02 -15.25 13.71
CA GLU A 51 3.35 -14.64 14.86
C GLU A 51 2.09 -13.89 14.42
N MET A 52 2.10 -13.37 13.17
CA MET A 52 1.03 -12.56 12.63
C MET A 52 0.81 -12.91 11.16
N LYS A 53 -0.45 -12.99 10.75
CA LYS A 53 -0.77 -13.23 9.33
C LYS A 53 -0.43 -12.00 8.51
N ARG A 54 0.24 -12.19 7.36
CA ARG A 54 0.55 -11.08 6.43
C ARG A 54 -0.75 -10.50 5.84
N PRO A 55 -0.77 -9.20 5.50
CA PRO A 55 -1.93 -8.60 4.84
C PRO A 55 -2.03 -9.05 3.38
N ASP A 56 -3.21 -8.89 2.80
CA ASP A 56 -3.42 -9.15 1.37
C ASP A 56 -2.89 -8.01 0.51
N CYS A 57 -2.93 -6.78 1.02
CA CYS A 57 -2.53 -5.59 0.29
C CYS A 57 -1.83 -4.59 1.20
N VAL A 58 -0.77 -3.96 0.67
CA VAL A 58 0.00 -2.92 1.37
C VAL A 58 0.04 -1.65 0.53
N PHE A 59 -0.30 -0.54 1.15
CA PHE A 59 -0.19 0.82 0.58
C PHE A 59 0.95 1.53 1.28
N VAL A 60 1.93 2.01 0.54
CA VAL A 60 3.12 2.66 1.09
C VAL A 60 3.18 4.11 0.64
N ASP A 61 3.24 5.04 1.61
CA ASP A 61 3.53 6.44 1.31
C ASP A 61 4.99 6.57 0.86
N LEU A 62 5.17 7.26 -0.25
CA LEU A 62 6.50 7.45 -0.82
C LEU A 62 7.39 8.33 0.04
N ASN A 63 6.81 9.37 0.65
CA ASN A 63 7.54 10.46 1.33
C ASN A 63 7.47 10.37 2.85
N ILE A 64 7.79 9.21 3.41
CA ILE A 64 7.85 9.06 4.86
C ILE A 64 9.15 9.65 5.38
N VAL A 65 9.01 10.64 6.28
CA VAL A 65 10.14 11.36 6.87
C VAL A 65 10.57 10.69 8.18
N GLY A 66 11.87 10.67 8.45
CA GLY A 66 12.41 10.21 9.73
C GLY A 66 12.57 8.69 9.87
N SER A 67 12.34 7.94 8.82
CA SER A 67 12.57 6.50 8.81
C SER A 67 13.95 6.17 8.23
N SER A 68 14.54 5.06 8.68
CA SER A 68 15.84 4.59 8.17
C SER A 68 15.75 4.06 6.74
N VAL A 69 14.56 3.69 6.31
CA VAL A 69 14.29 3.12 4.98
C VAL A 69 13.20 3.97 4.33
N ASP A 70 13.34 4.34 3.07
CA ASP A 70 12.30 5.05 2.35
C ASP A 70 11.19 4.11 1.87
N GLY A 71 10.09 4.69 1.36
CA GLY A 71 8.93 3.91 0.93
C GLY A 71 9.23 2.96 -0.22
N ILE A 72 10.07 3.37 -1.17
CA ILE A 72 10.44 2.52 -2.32
C ILE A 72 11.27 1.32 -1.88
N GLU A 73 12.20 1.52 -0.94
CA GLU A 73 13.00 0.42 -0.41
C GLU A 73 12.13 -0.56 0.37
N LEU A 74 11.14 -0.07 1.10
CA LEU A 74 10.18 -0.94 1.78
C LEU A 74 9.40 -1.80 0.77
N VAL A 75 8.94 -1.20 -0.32
CA VAL A 75 8.27 -1.94 -1.41
C VAL A 75 9.18 -3.05 -1.94
N ARG A 76 10.45 -2.72 -2.21
CA ARG A 76 11.43 -3.69 -2.72
C ARG A 76 11.60 -4.86 -1.76
N ARG A 77 11.73 -4.58 -0.46
CA ARG A 77 11.90 -5.62 0.57
C ARG A 77 10.69 -6.53 0.68
N ILE A 78 9.50 -5.96 0.73
CA ILE A 78 8.27 -6.75 0.82
C ILE A 78 8.09 -7.60 -0.44
N ASN A 79 8.32 -7.01 -1.61
CA ASN A 79 8.23 -7.73 -2.87
C ASN A 79 9.22 -8.88 -2.95
N HIS A 80 10.44 -8.69 -2.47
CA HIS A 80 11.47 -9.72 -2.44
C HIS A 80 11.06 -10.91 -1.57
N ILE A 81 10.47 -10.63 -0.40
CA ILE A 81 10.08 -11.66 0.56
C ILE A 81 8.82 -12.42 0.12
N TYR A 82 7.79 -11.69 -0.32
CA TYR A 82 6.45 -12.27 -0.54
C TYR A 82 6.06 -12.39 -2.01
N GLY A 83 6.71 -11.66 -2.91
CA GLY A 83 6.49 -11.75 -4.35
C GLY A 83 5.01 -11.75 -4.74
N ASN A 84 4.48 -12.93 -5.01
CA ASN A 84 3.09 -13.10 -5.46
C ASN A 84 2.05 -13.15 -4.32
N GLY A 85 2.49 -13.12 -3.07
CA GLY A 85 1.60 -13.32 -1.93
C GLY A 85 0.98 -12.06 -1.38
N VAL A 86 1.49 -10.88 -1.75
CA VAL A 86 1.01 -9.59 -1.25
C VAL A 86 0.92 -8.62 -2.43
N VAL A 87 -0.24 -7.97 -2.57
CA VAL A 87 -0.40 -6.87 -3.53
C VAL A 87 0.16 -5.61 -2.87
N ILE A 88 1.10 -4.94 -3.53
CA ILE A 88 1.75 -3.77 -2.94
C ILE A 88 1.79 -2.62 -3.93
N GLY A 89 1.54 -1.41 -3.44
CA GLY A 89 1.60 -0.21 -4.25
C GLY A 89 1.89 1.03 -3.43
N ILE A 90 1.97 2.15 -4.13
CA ILE A 90 2.29 3.46 -3.58
C ILE A 90 1.03 4.28 -3.40
N ILE A 91 1.02 5.09 -2.35
CA ILE A 91 0.07 6.17 -2.17
C ILE A 91 0.88 7.45 -1.93
N SER A 92 0.65 8.49 -2.72
CA SER A 92 1.50 9.70 -2.70
C SER A 92 0.72 10.90 -3.19
N SER A 93 1.06 12.09 -2.68
CA SER A 93 0.49 13.35 -3.17
C SER A 93 1.02 13.77 -4.54
N SER A 94 2.03 13.11 -5.06
CA SER A 94 2.67 13.37 -6.35
C SER A 94 2.45 12.21 -7.33
N SER A 95 2.62 12.49 -8.63
CA SER A 95 2.64 11.49 -9.70
C SER A 95 3.85 11.70 -10.62
N ASP A 96 4.99 12.07 -10.05
CA ASP A 96 6.24 12.28 -10.76
C ASP A 96 6.68 11.00 -11.47
N LYS A 97 6.93 11.10 -12.78
CA LYS A 97 7.30 9.96 -13.63
C LYS A 97 8.56 9.23 -13.16
N LYS A 98 9.55 9.96 -12.65
CA LYS A 98 10.79 9.34 -12.13
C LYS A 98 10.51 8.48 -10.91
N GLU A 99 9.65 8.97 -10.02
CA GLU A 99 9.28 8.23 -8.81
C GLU A 99 8.42 7.01 -9.16
N ILE A 100 7.52 7.16 -10.13
CA ILE A 100 6.70 6.04 -10.62
C ILE A 100 7.60 4.94 -11.20
N THR A 101 8.61 5.31 -11.99
CA THR A 101 9.56 4.34 -12.57
C THR A 101 10.31 3.61 -11.47
N LYS A 102 10.79 4.31 -10.45
CA LYS A 102 11.47 3.69 -9.30
C LYS A 102 10.56 2.71 -8.56
N ALA A 103 9.32 3.11 -8.32
CA ALA A 103 8.34 2.27 -7.63
C ALA A 103 8.02 1.01 -8.43
N THR A 104 7.79 1.14 -9.73
CA THR A 104 7.52 0.01 -10.62
C THR A 104 8.70 -0.97 -10.64
N THR A 105 9.91 -0.45 -10.73
CA THR A 105 11.14 -1.27 -10.72
C THR A 105 11.27 -2.01 -9.39
N ALA A 106 10.86 -1.39 -8.28
CA ALA A 106 10.90 -2.02 -6.96
C ALA A 106 9.84 -3.12 -6.76
N GLY A 107 8.83 -3.17 -7.62
CA GLY A 107 7.77 -4.17 -7.57
C GLY A 107 6.39 -3.65 -7.24
N ALA A 108 6.20 -2.32 -7.16
CA ALA A 108 4.87 -1.74 -6.95
C ALA A 108 3.96 -2.09 -8.13
N GLN A 109 2.73 -2.47 -7.81
CA GLN A 109 1.75 -2.87 -8.83
C GLN A 109 0.78 -1.76 -9.18
N PHE A 110 0.67 -0.73 -8.33
CA PHE A 110 -0.23 0.40 -8.56
C PHE A 110 0.29 1.65 -7.85
N TRP A 111 -0.32 2.78 -8.19
CA TRP A 111 -0.03 4.08 -7.60
C TRP A 111 -1.33 4.85 -7.42
N ILE A 112 -1.64 5.28 -6.19
CA ILE A 112 -2.82 6.09 -5.91
C ILE A 112 -2.35 7.48 -5.49
N VAL A 113 -2.84 8.50 -6.18
CA VAL A 113 -2.54 9.90 -5.81
C VAL A 113 -3.43 10.29 -4.64
N LYS A 114 -2.80 10.75 -3.54
CA LYS A 114 -3.52 11.21 -2.35
C LYS A 114 -4.41 12.40 -2.66
N SER A 115 -5.58 12.41 -2.03
CA SER A 115 -6.54 13.49 -2.08
C SER A 115 -7.46 13.36 -0.88
N ASP A 116 -8.06 14.47 -0.43
CA ASP A 116 -9.10 14.42 0.59
C ASP A 116 -10.31 13.63 0.09
N ASP A 117 -10.50 13.58 -1.23
CA ASP A 117 -11.54 12.80 -1.90
C ASP A 117 -10.91 11.53 -2.51
N ILE A 118 -10.37 10.67 -1.65
CA ILE A 118 -9.71 9.42 -2.05
C ILE A 118 -10.71 8.33 -2.46
N GLU A 119 -11.96 8.44 -2.03
CA GLU A 119 -12.96 7.39 -2.18
C GLU A 119 -13.17 6.91 -3.62
N PRO A 120 -13.35 7.79 -4.64
CA PRO A 120 -13.51 7.31 -6.02
C PRO A 120 -12.31 6.52 -6.53
N ARG A 121 -11.11 6.88 -6.10
CA ARG A 121 -9.88 6.19 -6.49
C ARG A 121 -9.78 4.82 -5.84
N LEU A 122 -10.14 4.72 -4.57
CA LEU A 122 -10.18 3.44 -3.87
C LEU A 122 -11.28 2.53 -4.41
N GLU A 123 -12.40 3.08 -4.84
CA GLU A 123 -13.48 2.31 -5.47
C GLU A 123 -13.00 1.63 -6.75
N LYS A 124 -12.30 2.37 -7.61
CA LYS A 124 -11.70 1.81 -8.82
C LYS A 124 -10.65 0.76 -8.48
N PHE A 125 -9.80 1.04 -7.49
CA PHE A 125 -8.82 0.07 -7.03
C PHE A 125 -9.47 -1.22 -6.54
N LYS A 126 -10.53 -1.10 -5.77
CA LYS A 126 -11.29 -2.27 -5.29
C LYS A 126 -11.75 -3.14 -6.44
N SER A 127 -12.29 -2.53 -7.49
CA SER A 127 -12.73 -3.25 -8.70
C SER A 127 -11.57 -3.95 -9.41
N ASP A 128 -10.39 -3.34 -9.42
CA ASP A 128 -9.20 -3.85 -10.10
C ASP A 128 -8.42 -4.85 -9.27
N TYR A 129 -8.63 -4.92 -7.96
CA TYR A 129 -7.82 -5.73 -7.05
C TYR A 129 -7.66 -7.21 -7.49
N PRO A 130 -8.71 -7.91 -7.93
CA PRO A 130 -8.54 -9.29 -8.38
C PRO A 130 -7.51 -9.44 -9.50
N GLY A 131 -7.42 -8.45 -10.38
CA GLY A 131 -6.43 -8.43 -11.46
C GLY A 131 -4.99 -8.26 -10.94
N TYR A 132 -4.80 -7.46 -9.90
CA TYR A 132 -3.48 -7.35 -9.27
C TYR A 132 -3.10 -8.63 -8.56
N LYS A 133 -4.04 -9.23 -7.84
CA LYS A 133 -3.82 -10.48 -7.12
C LYS A 133 -3.44 -11.62 -8.07
N SER A 134 -4.10 -11.73 -9.20
CA SER A 134 -3.83 -12.76 -10.22
C SER A 134 -2.67 -12.39 -11.14
N LYS A 135 -2.14 -11.17 -11.04
CA LYS A 135 -1.07 -10.62 -11.89
C LYS A 135 -1.45 -10.55 -13.38
N THR A 136 -2.72 -10.36 -13.65
CA THR A 136 -3.24 -10.18 -15.01
C THR A 136 -3.41 -8.71 -15.37
N LEU A 137 -3.35 -7.80 -14.39
CA LEU A 137 -3.47 -6.37 -14.59
C LEU A 137 -2.10 -5.70 -14.51
N SER A 138 -1.78 -4.86 -15.49
CA SER A 138 -0.55 -4.08 -15.50
C SER A 138 -0.66 -2.87 -14.54
N PHE A 139 0.49 -2.27 -14.23
CA PHE A 139 0.59 -1.11 -13.35
C PHE A 139 -0.36 0.01 -13.78
N LYS A 140 -1.07 0.59 -12.81
CA LYS A 140 -2.00 1.70 -13.03
C LYS A 140 -1.75 2.84 -12.04
N VAL A 141 -2.03 4.06 -12.49
CA VAL A 141 -2.09 5.26 -11.63
C VAL A 141 -3.54 5.67 -11.46
N TYR A 142 -3.97 5.81 -10.23
CA TYR A 142 -5.32 6.29 -9.86
C TYR A 142 -5.20 7.76 -9.44
N SER A 143 -5.74 8.64 -10.24
CA SER A 143 -5.65 10.09 -10.01
C SER A 143 -6.97 10.82 -10.31
#